data_2a741be2face239ac68f7d0aeb7d39bd
#
_entry.id   2a741be2face239ac68f7d0aeb7d39bd
#
_cell.length_a   1.000
_cell.length_b   1.000
_cell.length_c   1.000
_cell.angle_alpha   90.00
_cell.angle_beta   90.00
_cell.angle_gamma   90.00
#
_symmetry.space_group_name_H-M   'P 1'
#
loop_
_entity.id
_entity.type
_entity.pdbx_description
1 polymer ?
#
loop_
_entity_poly.entity_id
_entity_poly.type
_entity_poly.pdbx_seq_one_letter_code
_entity_poly.pdbx_strand_id
1 'polypeptide(L)'
;MLDRIGYLHGLHDSSRVAQPEHMLDSPEVDMKTLRGKVWKYGSDINTDVIIPGRYCHITEPKELAKYCMADLDPEFVNKMAPGDIIVAGPNFGCGSSREVAPLSIKATGTAAVVAPSFARIFYRNAINIGFPIFESSEAYEQVDEGDEVEIDPDAGEIRNLTKGDTFKSAPFPEFVQEIIAKGGLARYAEERLAAG
;
A
#
# COMPACT_ATOMS: atom_id res chain seq x y z
N MET A 1 63.75 24.76 5.68
CA MET A 1 63.33 24.45 4.31
C MET A 1 61.90 23.96 4.41
N LEU A 2 60.99 24.81 3.99
CA LEU A 2 59.55 24.67 4.20
C LEU A 2 58.97 23.90 2.99
N ASP A 3 58.26 22.82 3.24
CA ASP A 3 57.43 22.24 2.20
C ASP A 3 55.95 22.33 2.59
N ARG A 4 55.20 22.85 1.60
CA ARG A 4 53.79 23.21 1.66
C ARG A 4 52.90 21.99 1.60
N ILE A 5 52.03 21.87 2.58
CA ILE A 5 50.88 20.94 2.56
C ILE A 5 49.73 21.64 1.83
N GLY A 6 49.41 21.18 0.61
CA GLY A 6 48.26 21.62 -0.17
C GLY A 6 46.98 20.95 0.34
N TYR A 7 46.08 21.72 0.92
CA TYR A 7 44.71 21.29 1.20
C TYR A 7 43.89 21.38 -0.10
N LEU A 8 43.52 20.21 -0.66
CA LEU A 8 42.50 20.11 -1.68
C LEU A 8 41.13 20.09 -1.00
N HIS A 9 40.39 21.19 -1.12
CA HIS A 9 38.96 21.25 -0.87
C HIS A 9 38.22 20.46 -1.93
N GLY A 10 37.83 19.24 -1.59
CA GLY A 10 36.79 18.52 -2.31
C GLY A 10 35.43 19.06 -1.89
N LEU A 11 34.84 19.92 -2.73
CA LEU A 11 33.44 20.29 -2.59
C LEU A 11 32.59 19.05 -2.88
N HIS A 12 32.04 18.49 -1.84
CA HIS A 12 30.99 17.46 -1.95
C HIS A 12 29.73 18.19 -2.45
N ASP A 13 29.42 17.98 -3.72
CA ASP A 13 28.14 18.36 -4.32
C ASP A 13 27.03 17.50 -3.69
N SER A 14 26.33 18.05 -2.71
CA SER A 14 25.22 17.42 -2.00
C SER A 14 23.87 17.60 -2.69
N SER A 15 23.85 17.92 -3.99
CA SER A 15 22.61 18.22 -4.74
C SER A 15 22.03 17.06 -5.52
N ARG A 16 22.54 15.83 -5.39
CA ARG A 16 21.86 14.63 -5.93
C ARG A 16 21.04 13.95 -4.83
N VAL A 17 19.90 14.52 -4.51
CA VAL A 17 18.78 13.71 -4.00
C VAL A 17 18.39 12.78 -5.14
N ALA A 18 18.69 11.50 -5.00
CA ALA A 18 18.25 10.49 -5.93
C ALA A 18 16.72 10.53 -5.97
N GLN A 19 16.18 11.01 -7.08
CA GLN A 19 14.74 10.92 -7.33
C GLN A 19 14.42 9.43 -7.51
N PRO A 20 13.36 8.91 -6.90
CA PRO A 20 12.98 7.51 -7.03
C PRO A 20 12.29 7.29 -8.38
N GLU A 21 13.06 7.30 -9.48
CA GLU A 21 12.54 7.04 -10.83
C GLU A 21 11.90 5.64 -10.95
N HIS A 22 12.20 4.72 -10.03
CA HIS A 22 11.63 3.38 -10.01
C HIS A 22 10.23 3.27 -9.38
N MET A 23 9.68 4.31 -8.77
CA MET A 23 8.30 4.30 -8.25
C MET A 23 7.25 4.52 -9.35
N LEU A 24 7.65 4.87 -10.56
CA LEU A 24 6.74 5.24 -11.67
C LEU A 24 6.26 4.04 -12.50
N ASP A 25 6.83 2.85 -12.33
CA ASP A 25 6.48 1.65 -13.12
C ASP A 25 5.36 0.77 -12.50
N SER A 26 4.57 1.30 -11.58
CA SER A 26 3.37 0.60 -11.16
C SER A 26 2.32 0.66 -12.27
N PRO A 27 1.78 -0.49 -12.73
CA PRO A 27 0.73 -0.47 -13.75
C PRO A 27 -0.46 0.35 -13.27
N GLU A 28 -1.15 1.02 -14.21
CA GLU A 28 -2.45 1.62 -13.96
C GLU A 28 -3.35 0.57 -13.29
N VAL A 29 -3.89 0.89 -12.12
CA VAL A 29 -4.85 0.01 -11.45
C VAL A 29 -6.18 0.23 -12.15
N ASP A 30 -6.65 -0.78 -12.90
CA ASP A 30 -8.02 -0.75 -13.41
C ASP A 30 -8.98 -0.84 -12.21
N MET A 31 -9.52 0.32 -11.83
CA MET A 31 -10.39 0.47 -10.66
C MET A 31 -11.80 -0.11 -10.86
N LYS A 32 -12.09 -0.73 -12.01
CA LYS A 32 -13.46 -1.17 -12.31
C LYS A 32 -13.99 -2.21 -11.34
N THR A 33 -13.18 -3.19 -10.96
CA THR A 33 -13.60 -4.21 -9.99
C THR A 33 -12.37 -4.96 -9.49
N LEU A 34 -12.18 -5.02 -8.17
CA LEU A 34 -11.11 -5.78 -7.55
C LEU A 34 -11.70 -7.12 -7.08
N ARG A 35 -11.05 -8.24 -7.40
CA ARG A 35 -11.53 -9.56 -7.03
C ARG A 35 -10.39 -10.47 -6.62
N GLY A 36 -10.56 -11.17 -5.49
CA GLY A 36 -9.58 -12.11 -4.99
C GLY A 36 -10.03 -12.86 -3.76
N LYS A 37 -9.16 -13.76 -3.29
CA LYS A 37 -9.36 -14.48 -2.03
C LYS A 37 -8.96 -13.60 -0.85
N VAL A 38 -9.59 -13.86 0.28
CA VAL A 38 -9.40 -13.11 1.51
C VAL A 38 -8.31 -13.72 2.38
N TRP A 39 -7.42 -12.86 2.84
CA TRP A 39 -6.49 -13.06 3.94
C TRP A 39 -7.01 -12.28 5.14
N LYS A 40 -7.40 -13.00 6.20
CA LYS A 40 -8.06 -12.36 7.35
C LYS A 40 -7.12 -12.22 8.55
N TYR A 41 -7.00 -11.00 9.05
CA TYR A 41 -6.18 -10.69 10.22
C TYR A 41 -6.99 -9.98 11.32
N GLY A 42 -6.46 -10.00 12.54
CA GLY A 42 -7.08 -9.34 13.69
C GLY A 42 -6.91 -7.81 13.68
N SER A 43 -7.19 -7.22 14.86
CA SER A 43 -7.08 -5.77 15.11
C SER A 43 -5.63 -5.34 15.35
N ASP A 44 -5.40 -4.03 15.27
CA ASP A 44 -4.14 -3.38 15.65
C ASP A 44 -2.90 -3.92 14.91
N ILE A 45 -3.09 -4.31 13.65
CA ILE A 45 -1.98 -4.70 12.78
C ILE A 45 -1.07 -3.49 12.59
N ASN A 46 0.06 -3.47 13.30
CA ASN A 46 0.97 -2.33 13.28
C ASN A 46 1.98 -2.43 12.11
N THR A 47 2.59 -1.30 11.77
CA THR A 47 3.54 -1.23 10.66
C THR A 47 4.81 -2.05 10.90
N ASP A 48 5.15 -2.38 12.15
CA ASP A 48 6.31 -3.22 12.47
C ASP A 48 6.11 -4.69 12.07
N VAL A 49 4.87 -5.20 12.14
CA VAL A 49 4.56 -6.57 11.70
C VAL A 49 4.23 -6.64 10.22
N ILE A 50 3.74 -5.53 9.61
CA ILE A 50 3.55 -5.44 8.16
C ILE A 50 4.91 -5.49 7.45
N ILE A 51 5.83 -4.61 7.87
CA ILE A 51 7.20 -4.60 7.37
C ILE A 51 8.17 -4.30 8.52
N PRO A 52 8.90 -5.30 9.03
CA PRO A 52 9.82 -5.11 10.12
C PRO A 52 10.92 -4.08 9.81
N GLY A 53 11.29 -3.28 10.82
CA GLY A 53 12.24 -2.19 10.68
C GLY A 53 13.57 -2.56 10.03
N ARG A 54 14.02 -3.82 10.22
CA ARG A 54 15.23 -4.37 9.60
C ARG A 54 15.20 -4.41 8.07
N TYR A 55 14.00 -4.32 7.45
CA TYR A 55 13.81 -4.33 6.01
C TYR A 55 13.47 -2.96 5.41
N CYS A 56 13.29 -1.92 6.25
CA CYS A 56 12.90 -0.58 5.78
C CYS A 56 13.96 0.14 4.91
N HIS A 57 15.18 -0.40 4.84
CA HIS A 57 16.23 0.12 3.96
C HIS A 57 16.11 -0.39 2.51
N ILE A 58 15.22 -1.34 2.25
CA ILE A 58 14.98 -1.89 0.91
C ILE A 58 14.13 -0.89 0.12
N THR A 59 14.65 -0.41 -0.99
CA THR A 59 13.99 0.58 -1.86
C THR A 59 13.29 -0.07 -3.05
N GLU A 60 13.74 -1.26 -3.47
CA GLU A 60 13.12 -1.96 -4.60
C GLU A 60 11.82 -2.65 -4.14
N PRO A 61 10.64 -2.29 -4.71
CA PRO A 61 9.36 -2.82 -4.25
C PRO A 61 9.25 -4.35 -4.32
N LYS A 62 9.76 -4.99 -5.37
CA LYS A 62 9.73 -6.44 -5.53
C LYS A 62 10.57 -7.18 -4.48
N GLU A 63 11.67 -6.60 -4.07
CA GLU A 63 12.49 -7.15 -2.98
C GLU A 63 11.82 -6.91 -1.63
N LEU A 64 11.23 -5.73 -1.42
CA LEU A 64 10.50 -5.39 -0.21
C LEU A 64 9.31 -6.33 0.02
N ALA A 65 8.57 -6.67 -1.05
CA ALA A 65 7.43 -7.57 -1.02
C ALA A 65 7.74 -8.93 -0.38
N LYS A 66 8.96 -9.45 -0.54
CA LYS A 66 9.38 -10.73 0.04
C LYS A 66 9.32 -10.78 1.56
N TYR A 67 9.29 -9.63 2.21
CA TYR A 67 9.28 -9.48 3.66
C TYR A 67 7.97 -8.92 4.21
N CYS A 68 6.96 -8.77 3.33
CA CYS A 68 5.64 -8.33 3.74
C CYS A 68 5.01 -9.34 4.71
N MET A 69 4.47 -8.85 5.82
CA MET A 69 3.89 -9.65 6.91
C MET A 69 4.85 -10.63 7.59
N ALA A 70 6.17 -10.52 7.40
CA ALA A 70 7.15 -11.51 7.84
C ALA A 70 7.11 -11.83 9.33
N ASP A 71 6.75 -10.89 10.20
CA ASP A 71 6.65 -11.09 11.66
C ASP A 71 5.21 -11.39 12.13
N LEU A 72 4.21 -11.33 11.24
CA LEU A 72 2.82 -11.67 11.52
C LEU A 72 2.43 -13.02 10.93
N ASP A 73 2.69 -13.20 9.64
CA ASP A 73 2.39 -14.40 8.88
C ASP A 73 3.50 -14.64 7.84
N PRO A 74 4.57 -15.38 8.23
CA PRO A 74 5.71 -15.66 7.35
C PRO A 74 5.34 -16.40 6.06
N GLU A 75 4.20 -17.08 6.04
CA GLU A 75 3.72 -17.84 4.90
C GLU A 75 2.88 -17.01 3.92
N PHE A 76 2.46 -15.79 4.32
CA PHE A 76 1.63 -14.92 3.50
C PHE A 76 2.18 -14.75 2.07
N VAL A 77 3.44 -14.30 1.95
CA VAL A 77 4.07 -14.04 0.65
C VAL A 77 4.28 -15.28 -0.22
N ASN A 78 4.28 -16.47 0.40
CA ASN A 78 4.45 -17.75 -0.30
C ASN A 78 3.12 -18.32 -0.81
N LYS A 79 1.99 -17.95 -0.19
CA LYS A 79 0.68 -18.53 -0.43
C LYS A 79 -0.30 -17.59 -1.12
N MET A 80 -0.11 -16.26 -0.95
CA MET A 80 -0.98 -15.28 -1.57
C MET A 80 -0.82 -15.26 -3.09
N ALA A 81 -1.89 -14.96 -3.79
CA ALA A 81 -1.89 -14.75 -5.22
C ALA A 81 -2.12 -13.26 -5.55
N PRO A 82 -1.55 -12.75 -6.66
CA PRO A 82 -1.88 -11.40 -7.13
C PRO A 82 -3.38 -11.23 -7.32
N GLY A 83 -3.93 -10.15 -6.78
CA GLY A 83 -5.37 -9.90 -6.76
C GLY A 83 -6.03 -10.24 -5.42
N ASP A 84 -5.39 -11.00 -4.54
CA ASP A 84 -5.93 -11.29 -3.21
C ASP A 84 -6.17 -10.03 -2.38
N ILE A 85 -7.09 -10.13 -1.43
CA ILE A 85 -7.57 -9.03 -0.61
C ILE A 85 -7.28 -9.32 0.86
N ILE A 86 -6.72 -8.34 1.56
CA ILE A 86 -6.58 -8.42 3.01
C ILE A 86 -7.84 -7.86 3.67
N VAL A 87 -8.44 -8.62 4.59
CA VAL A 87 -9.51 -8.16 5.49
C VAL A 87 -8.99 -8.21 6.91
N ALA A 88 -8.94 -7.06 7.58
CA ALA A 88 -8.34 -6.95 8.90
C ALA A 88 -9.24 -6.18 9.89
N GLY A 89 -8.96 -6.33 11.18
CA GLY A 89 -9.67 -5.61 12.24
C GLY A 89 -9.34 -4.12 12.30
N PRO A 90 -9.97 -3.38 13.23
CA PRO A 90 -9.80 -1.95 13.36
C PRO A 90 -8.35 -1.54 13.63
N ASN A 91 -8.05 -0.26 13.32
CA ASN A 91 -6.75 0.37 13.54
C ASN A 91 -5.58 -0.26 12.75
N PHE A 92 -5.87 -0.69 11.51
CA PHE A 92 -4.85 -1.25 10.62
C PHE A 92 -3.78 -0.22 10.24
N GLY A 93 -2.53 -0.64 10.26
CA GLY A 93 -1.39 0.23 9.93
C GLY A 93 -1.00 1.19 11.07
N CYS A 94 -1.36 0.88 12.31
CA CYS A 94 -0.94 1.65 13.49
C CYS A 94 0.58 1.58 13.71
N GLY A 95 1.09 2.35 14.68
CA GLY A 95 2.51 2.37 15.02
C GLY A 95 3.30 3.43 14.26
N SER A 96 4.52 3.10 13.86
CA SER A 96 5.46 4.04 13.26
C SER A 96 5.02 4.50 11.86
N SER A 97 5.34 5.76 11.52
CA SER A 97 5.11 6.28 10.17
C SER A 97 6.07 5.64 9.16
N ARG A 98 5.64 4.53 8.55
CA ARG A 98 6.43 3.81 7.54
C ARG A 98 5.72 3.85 6.20
N GLU A 99 6.24 4.63 5.27
CA GLU A 99 5.74 4.69 3.90
C GLU A 99 5.91 3.34 3.18
N VAL A 100 6.94 2.60 3.55
CA VAL A 100 7.22 1.26 3.01
C VAL A 100 6.20 0.19 3.46
N ALA A 101 5.37 0.44 4.49
CA ALA A 101 4.38 -0.53 4.93
C ALA A 101 3.27 -0.76 3.88
N PRO A 102 2.50 0.24 3.43
CA PRO A 102 1.55 0.05 2.35
C PRO A 102 2.23 -0.31 1.02
N LEU A 103 3.47 0.16 0.79
CA LEU A 103 4.24 -0.20 -0.40
C LEU A 103 4.57 -1.70 -0.43
N SER A 104 4.96 -2.29 0.70
CA SER A 104 5.25 -3.74 0.78
C SER A 104 4.03 -4.57 0.46
N ILE A 105 2.84 -4.21 0.98
CA ILE A 105 1.58 -4.89 0.68
C ILE A 105 1.24 -4.75 -0.82
N LYS A 106 1.26 -3.54 -1.36
CA LYS A 106 1.00 -3.29 -2.79
C LYS A 106 1.94 -4.10 -3.68
N ALA A 107 3.21 -4.17 -3.32
CA ALA A 107 4.25 -4.85 -4.10
C ALA A 107 4.11 -6.39 -4.11
N THR A 108 3.36 -6.99 -3.17
CA THR A 108 3.00 -8.42 -3.25
C THR A 108 1.99 -8.71 -4.36
N GLY A 109 1.29 -7.69 -4.86
CA GLY A 109 0.17 -7.84 -5.78
C GLY A 109 -1.19 -7.88 -5.08
N THR A 110 -1.24 -7.67 -3.75
CA THR A 110 -2.51 -7.51 -3.01
C THR A 110 -3.33 -6.39 -3.65
N ALA A 111 -4.60 -6.66 -3.97
CA ALA A 111 -5.48 -5.72 -4.67
C ALA A 111 -5.97 -4.59 -3.76
N ALA A 112 -6.30 -4.92 -2.51
CA ALA A 112 -6.83 -3.98 -1.54
C ALA A 112 -6.67 -4.46 -0.10
N VAL A 113 -6.85 -3.52 0.85
CA VAL A 113 -7.09 -3.84 2.25
C VAL A 113 -8.46 -3.33 2.66
N VAL A 114 -9.25 -4.17 3.35
CA VAL A 114 -10.53 -3.82 3.96
C VAL A 114 -10.38 -3.89 5.47
N ALA A 115 -10.78 -2.85 6.19
CA ALA A 115 -10.75 -2.82 7.66
C ALA A 115 -11.85 -1.90 8.21
N PRO A 116 -12.30 -2.05 9.47
CA PRO A 116 -13.19 -1.08 10.11
C PRO A 116 -12.59 0.33 10.21
N SER A 117 -11.28 0.44 10.38
CA SER A 117 -10.56 1.72 10.40
C SER A 117 -9.07 1.54 10.14
N PHE A 118 -8.44 2.60 9.68
CA PHE A 118 -7.00 2.68 9.42
C PHE A 118 -6.34 3.77 10.27
N ALA A 119 -5.08 3.55 10.67
CA ALA A 119 -4.27 4.62 11.21
C ALA A 119 -4.07 5.73 10.17
N ARG A 120 -4.23 7.01 10.58
CA ARG A 120 -4.21 8.17 9.67
C ARG A 120 -2.99 8.23 8.76
N ILE A 121 -1.82 7.88 9.28
CA ILE A 121 -0.56 7.91 8.50
C ILE A 121 -0.56 6.80 7.46
N PHE A 122 -0.96 5.59 7.83
CA PHE A 122 -1.07 4.47 6.90
C PHE A 122 -2.06 4.78 5.77
N TYR A 123 -3.26 5.29 6.12
CA TYR A 123 -4.28 5.74 5.17
C TYR A 123 -3.69 6.69 4.14
N ARG A 124 -3.04 7.77 4.60
CA ARG A 124 -2.45 8.78 3.74
C ARG A 124 -1.34 8.22 2.84
N ASN A 125 -0.48 7.36 3.38
CA ASN A 125 0.60 6.74 2.61
C ASN A 125 0.06 5.76 1.56
N ALA A 126 -1.00 5.00 1.86
CA ALA A 126 -1.66 4.12 0.91
C ALA A 126 -2.23 4.91 -0.28
N ILE A 127 -2.98 5.99 -0.03
CA ILE A 127 -3.51 6.85 -1.08
C ILE A 127 -2.39 7.48 -1.91
N ASN A 128 -1.31 7.98 -1.26
CA ASN A 128 -0.18 8.59 -1.93
C ASN A 128 0.48 7.68 -2.98
N ILE A 129 0.53 6.38 -2.71
CA ILE A 129 1.09 5.39 -3.65
C ILE A 129 0.02 4.75 -4.55
N GLY A 130 -1.23 5.20 -4.50
CA GLY A 130 -2.33 4.64 -5.28
C GLY A 130 -2.66 3.19 -4.88
N PHE A 131 -2.67 2.89 -3.59
CA PHE A 131 -3.06 1.58 -3.08
C PHE A 131 -4.46 1.63 -2.47
N PRO A 132 -5.44 0.85 -3.02
CA PRO A 132 -6.82 0.89 -2.55
C PRO A 132 -6.98 0.35 -1.13
N ILE A 133 -7.70 1.10 -0.28
CA ILE A 133 -8.07 0.67 1.07
C ILE A 133 -9.53 1.04 1.34
N PHE A 134 -10.32 0.19 1.98
CA PHE A 134 -11.75 0.38 2.16
C PHE A 134 -12.15 0.22 3.63
N GLU A 135 -12.98 1.13 4.13
CA GLU A 135 -13.52 1.04 5.49
C GLU A 135 -14.87 0.33 5.50
N SER A 136 -14.94 -0.84 6.17
CA SER A 136 -16.18 -1.59 6.36
C SER A 136 -16.10 -2.49 7.60
N SER A 137 -16.85 -2.15 8.63
CA SER A 137 -16.99 -2.99 9.84
C SER A 137 -17.75 -4.28 9.54
N GLU A 138 -18.82 -4.19 8.75
CA GLU A 138 -19.64 -5.33 8.39
C GLU A 138 -18.87 -6.38 7.59
N ALA A 139 -18.06 -5.94 6.62
CA ALA A 139 -17.21 -6.85 5.85
C ALA A 139 -16.19 -7.55 6.76
N TYR A 140 -15.58 -6.84 7.70
CA TYR A 140 -14.66 -7.46 8.67
C TYR A 140 -15.35 -8.52 9.52
N GLU A 141 -16.58 -8.27 10.00
CA GLU A 141 -17.29 -9.18 10.88
C GLU A 141 -17.78 -10.45 10.16
N GLN A 142 -18.17 -10.36 8.89
CA GLN A 142 -18.91 -11.41 8.19
C GLN A 142 -18.12 -12.15 7.11
N VAL A 143 -17.03 -11.57 6.61
CA VAL A 143 -16.14 -12.23 5.66
C VAL A 143 -15.16 -13.14 6.41
N ASP A 144 -14.96 -14.37 5.94
CA ASP A 144 -14.02 -15.30 6.52
C ASP A 144 -12.74 -15.44 5.69
N GLU A 145 -11.71 -16.01 6.32
CA GLU A 145 -10.46 -16.40 5.65
C GLU A 145 -10.75 -17.33 4.47
N GLY A 146 -10.18 -17.02 3.31
CA GLY A 146 -10.35 -17.82 2.08
C GLY A 146 -11.63 -17.58 1.32
N ASP A 147 -12.58 -16.75 1.81
CA ASP A 147 -13.73 -16.31 1.02
C ASP A 147 -13.26 -15.59 -0.25
N GLU A 148 -14.03 -15.68 -1.32
CA GLU A 148 -13.82 -14.89 -2.52
C GLU A 148 -14.64 -13.61 -2.44
N VAL A 149 -13.96 -12.47 -2.57
CA VAL A 149 -14.59 -11.15 -2.45
C VAL A 149 -14.36 -10.34 -3.72
N GLU A 150 -15.37 -9.58 -4.08
CA GLU A 150 -15.35 -8.58 -5.14
C GLU A 150 -15.63 -7.20 -4.59
N ILE A 151 -14.81 -6.21 -4.94
CA ILE A 151 -14.98 -4.82 -4.51
C ILE A 151 -15.22 -3.94 -5.73
N ASP A 152 -16.30 -3.18 -5.71
CA ASP A 152 -16.60 -2.11 -6.65
C ASP A 152 -16.27 -0.77 -5.98
N PRO A 153 -15.14 -0.14 -6.33
CA PRO A 153 -14.71 1.11 -5.70
C PRO A 153 -15.63 2.30 -5.98
N ASP A 154 -16.27 2.32 -7.16
CA ASP A 154 -17.14 3.41 -7.59
C ASP A 154 -18.49 3.35 -6.88
N ALA A 155 -19.03 2.15 -6.72
CA ALA A 155 -20.27 1.92 -5.98
C ALA A 155 -20.07 1.91 -4.45
N GLY A 156 -18.83 1.75 -3.97
CA GLY A 156 -18.52 1.50 -2.57
C GLY A 156 -19.14 0.18 -2.08
N GLU A 157 -19.13 -0.86 -2.91
CA GLU A 157 -19.71 -2.18 -2.60
C GLU A 157 -18.62 -3.23 -2.44
N ILE A 158 -18.77 -4.05 -1.40
CA ILE A 158 -17.95 -5.22 -1.13
C ILE A 158 -18.87 -6.44 -1.16
N ARG A 159 -18.70 -7.32 -2.13
CA ARG A 159 -19.53 -8.52 -2.31
C ARG A 159 -18.77 -9.76 -1.91
N ASN A 160 -19.26 -10.51 -0.96
CA ASN A 160 -18.74 -11.84 -0.64
C ASN A 160 -19.37 -12.85 -1.62
N LEU A 161 -18.61 -13.27 -2.62
CA LEU A 161 -19.07 -14.18 -3.65
C LEU A 161 -19.25 -15.62 -3.14
N THR A 162 -18.57 -15.98 -2.05
CA THR A 162 -18.68 -17.30 -1.43
C THR A 162 -20.01 -17.45 -0.68
N LYS A 163 -20.43 -16.39 0.04
CA LYS A 163 -21.65 -16.43 0.89
C LYS A 163 -22.85 -15.74 0.27
N GLY A 164 -22.63 -14.87 -0.72
CA GLY A 164 -23.69 -14.11 -1.39
C GLY A 164 -24.07 -12.80 -0.69
N ASP A 165 -23.33 -12.37 0.31
CA ASP A 165 -23.59 -11.15 1.07
C ASP A 165 -22.97 -9.92 0.39
N THR A 166 -23.54 -8.75 0.63
CA THR A 166 -23.03 -7.46 0.13
C THR A 166 -22.94 -6.46 1.25
N PHE A 167 -21.78 -5.83 1.38
CA PHE A 167 -21.49 -4.82 2.40
C PHE A 167 -21.20 -3.48 1.75
N LYS A 168 -21.33 -2.41 2.53
CA LYS A 168 -21.00 -1.06 2.08
C LYS A 168 -19.66 -0.59 2.64
N SER A 169 -18.95 0.15 1.81
CA SER A 169 -17.81 0.98 2.18
C SER A 169 -18.12 2.42 1.80
N ALA A 170 -17.57 3.38 2.52
CA ALA A 170 -17.65 4.77 2.09
C ALA A 170 -16.91 4.92 0.75
N PRO A 171 -17.55 5.41 -0.32
CA PRO A 171 -16.87 5.64 -1.58
C PRO A 171 -15.80 6.72 -1.42
N PHE A 172 -14.70 6.56 -2.13
CA PHE A 172 -13.68 7.60 -2.17
C PHE A 172 -14.23 8.87 -2.84
N PRO A 173 -13.86 10.06 -2.34
CA PRO A 173 -14.05 11.29 -3.11
C PRO A 173 -13.42 11.17 -4.50
N GLU A 174 -14.03 11.79 -5.52
CA GLU A 174 -13.59 11.66 -6.92
C GLU A 174 -12.10 11.93 -7.12
N PHE A 175 -11.55 12.97 -6.47
CA PHE A 175 -10.12 13.28 -6.58
C PHE A 175 -9.21 12.19 -6.00
N VAL A 176 -9.68 11.43 -4.98
CA VAL A 176 -8.94 10.29 -4.41
C VAL A 176 -8.99 9.09 -5.37
N GLN A 177 -10.15 8.85 -5.99
CA GLN A 177 -10.29 7.82 -7.02
C GLN A 177 -9.32 8.10 -8.19
N GLU A 178 -9.24 9.36 -8.66
CA GLU A 178 -8.29 9.78 -9.69
C GLU A 178 -6.83 9.51 -9.28
N ILE A 179 -6.45 9.84 -8.03
CA ILE A 179 -5.09 9.57 -7.53
C ILE A 179 -4.78 8.07 -7.55
N ILE A 180 -5.72 7.24 -7.09
CA ILE A 180 -5.53 5.78 -7.07
C ILE A 180 -5.45 5.23 -8.49
N ALA A 181 -6.36 5.63 -9.38
CA ALA A 181 -6.40 5.20 -10.78
C ALA A 181 -5.10 5.55 -11.54
N LYS A 182 -4.50 6.71 -11.23
CA LYS A 182 -3.21 7.14 -11.79
C LYS A 182 -2.01 6.42 -11.18
N GLY A 183 -2.22 5.55 -10.21
CA GLY A 183 -1.15 4.81 -9.53
C GLY A 183 -0.44 5.61 -8.44
N GLY A 184 -0.98 6.77 -8.04
CA GLY A 184 -0.52 7.56 -6.92
C GLY A 184 -0.43 9.06 -7.17
N LEU A 185 -0.21 9.81 -6.09
CA LEU A 185 -0.22 11.27 -6.09
C LEU A 185 0.86 11.89 -7.01
N ALA A 186 2.03 11.29 -7.10
CA ALA A 186 3.12 11.80 -7.95
C ALA A 186 2.70 11.86 -9.42
N ARG A 187 2.22 10.75 -9.96
CA ARG A 187 1.74 10.67 -11.36
C ARG A 187 0.54 11.59 -11.60
N TYR A 188 -0.41 11.61 -10.66
CA TYR A 188 -1.55 12.52 -10.75
C TYR A 188 -1.12 13.98 -10.84
N ALA A 189 -0.12 14.40 -10.03
CA ALA A 189 0.41 15.76 -10.06
C ALA A 189 1.18 16.06 -11.35
N GLU A 190 1.99 15.15 -11.85
CA GLU A 190 2.74 15.30 -13.10
C GLU A 190 1.82 15.48 -14.30
N GLU A 191 0.77 14.68 -14.43
CA GLU A 191 -0.20 14.80 -15.51
C GLU A 191 -0.96 16.12 -15.45
N ARG A 192 -1.36 16.58 -14.26
CA ARG A 192 -2.01 17.88 -14.09
C ARG A 192 -1.11 19.05 -14.44
N LEU A 193 0.16 18.99 -14.08
CA LEU A 193 1.14 20.03 -14.44
C LEU A 193 1.46 20.03 -15.95
N ALA A 194 1.38 18.88 -16.60
CA ALA A 194 1.60 18.77 -18.03
C ALA A 194 0.39 19.23 -18.87
N ALA A 195 -0.81 19.26 -18.28
CA ALA A 195 -2.05 19.64 -18.95
C ALA A 195 -2.42 21.15 -18.79
N GLY A 196 -1.73 21.89 -17.92
CA GLY A 196 -1.96 23.32 -17.64
C GLY A 196 -0.86 24.20 -18.14
#